data_899a5f6d214b4181bc7dff26da26834b
#
_entry.id   899a5f6d214b4181bc7dff26da26834b
#
_cell.length_a   1.000
_cell.length_b   1.000
_cell.length_c   1.000
_cell.angle_alpha   90.00
_cell.angle_beta   90.00
_cell.angle_gamma   90.00
#
_symmetry.space_group_name_H-M   'P 1'
#
loop_
_entity.id
_entity.type
_entity.pdbx_description
1 polymer ?
#
loop_
_entity_poly.entity_id
_entity_poly.type
_entity_poly.pdbx_seq_one_letter_code
_entity_poly.pdbx_strand_id
1 'polypeptide(L)'
;MPTINPYKVLLESWYFFSHNLRSIAVLCLPLLLIEGVVRQLVEANVAELAPQARELMVTLLFYPLYSAALILFLDARSHQREVSTSQLWSQALRVWPRFAVLAGLSTLLIILGSSMLILPGLWVMLRLVFAEYLLTLGGLSPLAAMRESFRLSNGYFWLCAACIFS
;
A
#
# COMPACT_ATOMS: atom_id res chain seq x y z
N MET A 1 -26.83 0.18 -12.73
CA MET A 1 -25.50 0.18 -12.08
C MET A 1 -25.76 0.11 -10.59
N PRO A 2 -25.17 -0.82 -9.81
CA PRO A 2 -25.36 -0.83 -8.37
C PRO A 2 -24.77 0.46 -7.80
N THR A 3 -25.59 1.24 -7.13
CA THR A 3 -25.15 2.43 -6.40
C THR A 3 -24.34 1.98 -5.19
N ILE A 4 -23.01 1.97 -5.34
CA ILE A 4 -22.12 1.70 -4.22
C ILE A 4 -22.24 2.85 -3.25
N ASN A 5 -22.80 2.58 -2.06
CA ASN A 5 -22.93 3.58 -1.01
C ASN A 5 -21.60 3.64 -0.22
N PRO A 6 -20.84 4.77 -0.26
CA PRO A 6 -19.55 4.89 0.42
C PRO A 6 -19.64 4.58 1.92
N TYR A 7 -20.70 5.01 2.55
CA TYR A 7 -20.93 4.76 3.98
C TYR A 7 -21.06 3.27 4.31
N LYS A 8 -21.70 2.48 3.44
CA LYS A 8 -21.81 1.03 3.62
C LYS A 8 -20.45 0.37 3.49
N VAL A 9 -19.64 0.78 2.51
CA VAL A 9 -18.28 0.29 2.31
C VAL A 9 -17.40 0.57 3.53
N LEU A 10 -17.47 1.75 4.10
CA LEU A 10 -16.74 2.11 5.32
C LEU A 10 -17.15 1.26 6.52
N LEU A 11 -18.45 1.03 6.69
CA LEU A 11 -19.00 0.26 7.79
C LEU A 11 -18.60 -1.22 7.70
N GLU A 12 -18.63 -1.80 6.51
CA GLU A 12 -18.17 -3.16 6.22
C GLU A 12 -16.65 -3.29 6.42
N SER A 13 -15.88 -2.29 5.99
CA SER A 13 -14.43 -2.25 6.18
C SER A 13 -14.07 -2.15 7.67
N TRP A 14 -14.77 -1.32 8.44
CA TRP A 14 -14.59 -1.19 9.88
C TRP A 14 -14.93 -2.48 10.62
N TYR A 15 -16.05 -3.11 10.28
CA TYR A 15 -16.44 -4.40 10.85
C TYR A 15 -15.40 -5.48 10.57
N PHE A 16 -14.93 -5.56 9.31
CA PHE A 16 -13.88 -6.50 8.92
C PHE A 16 -12.58 -6.25 9.69
N PHE A 17 -12.13 -5.00 9.77
CA PHE A 17 -10.92 -4.60 10.49
C PHE A 17 -11.00 -4.96 11.96
N SER A 18 -12.08 -4.58 12.65
CA SER A 18 -12.26 -4.84 14.08
C SER A 18 -12.30 -6.34 14.41
N HIS A 19 -12.91 -7.15 13.52
CA HIS A 19 -13.00 -8.59 13.71
C HIS A 19 -11.68 -9.33 13.43
N ASN A 20 -10.83 -8.80 12.57
CA ASN A 20 -9.54 -9.38 12.21
C ASN A 20 -8.34 -8.65 12.82
N LEU A 21 -8.56 -7.71 13.75
CA LEU A 21 -7.52 -6.87 14.35
C LEU A 21 -6.36 -7.68 14.92
N ARG A 22 -6.64 -8.78 15.63
CA ARG A 22 -5.62 -9.65 16.21
C ARG A 22 -4.72 -10.28 15.14
N SER A 23 -5.30 -10.75 14.07
CA SER A 23 -4.54 -11.38 12.97
C SER A 23 -3.69 -10.35 12.22
N ILE A 24 -4.24 -9.15 12.00
CA ILE A 24 -3.53 -8.02 11.39
C ILE A 24 -2.39 -7.56 12.29
N ALA A 25 -2.63 -7.47 13.61
CA ALA A 25 -1.59 -7.10 14.57
C ALA A 25 -0.43 -8.12 14.59
N VAL A 26 -0.73 -9.42 14.66
CA VAL A 26 0.28 -10.48 14.62
C VAL A 26 1.08 -10.46 13.31
N LEU A 27 0.46 -10.06 12.20
CA LEU A 27 1.12 -9.96 10.91
C LEU A 27 2.04 -8.71 10.83
N CYS A 28 1.57 -7.56 11.27
CA CYS A 28 2.26 -6.27 11.08
C CYS A 28 3.20 -5.91 12.24
N LEU A 29 2.88 -6.29 13.47
CA LEU A 29 3.60 -5.84 14.67
C LEU A 29 5.08 -6.25 14.69
N PRO A 30 5.48 -7.50 14.33
CA PRO A 30 6.88 -7.87 14.30
C PRO A 30 7.69 -7.03 13.30
N LEU A 31 7.08 -6.69 12.15
CA LEU A 31 7.75 -5.88 11.14
C LEU A 31 7.90 -4.43 11.57
N LEU A 32 6.88 -3.86 12.21
CA LEU A 32 6.93 -2.50 12.76
C LEU A 32 8.01 -2.38 13.85
N LEU A 33 8.19 -3.42 14.67
CA LEU A 33 9.27 -3.44 15.67
C LEU A 33 10.65 -3.48 14.99
N ILE A 34 10.83 -4.32 13.97
CA ILE A 34 12.08 -4.40 13.21
C ILE A 34 12.35 -3.06 12.50
N GLU A 35 11.33 -2.46 11.88
CA GLU A 35 11.42 -1.14 11.26
C GLU A 35 11.89 -0.08 12.26
N GLY A 36 11.32 -0.06 13.47
CA GLY A 36 11.72 0.88 14.51
C GLY A 36 13.19 0.73 14.91
N VAL A 37 13.68 -0.49 15.05
CA VAL A 37 15.10 -0.77 15.33
C VAL A 37 16.00 -0.33 14.17
N VAL A 38 15.63 -0.67 12.93
CA VAL A 38 16.39 -0.29 11.74
C VAL A 38 16.42 1.23 11.57
N ARG A 39 15.31 1.91 11.85
CA ARG A 39 15.24 3.38 11.83
C ARG A 39 16.24 4.00 12.80
N GLN A 40 16.32 3.54 14.05
CA GLN A 40 17.30 4.00 15.04
C GLN A 40 18.74 3.72 14.60
N LEU A 41 19.00 2.52 14.01
CA LEU A 41 20.33 2.18 13.50
C LEU A 41 20.75 3.08 12.33
N VAL A 42 19.83 3.39 11.42
CA VAL A 42 20.07 4.31 10.30
C VAL A 42 20.34 5.72 10.80
N GLU A 43 19.58 6.20 11.79
CA GLU A 43 19.80 7.51 12.42
C GLU A 43 21.16 7.61 13.07
N ALA A 44 21.63 6.54 13.75
CA ALA A 44 22.90 6.51 14.45
C ALA A 44 24.11 6.40 13.52
N ASN A 45 23.99 5.67 12.39
CA ASN A 45 25.13 5.32 11.54
C ASN A 45 25.21 6.12 10.22
N VAL A 46 24.11 6.75 9.80
CA VAL A 46 24.02 7.46 8.51
C VAL A 46 23.61 8.91 8.74
N ALA A 47 24.26 9.55 9.73
CA ALA A 47 23.97 10.94 10.11
C ALA A 47 24.25 11.98 9.00
N GLU A 48 25.12 11.64 8.02
CA GLU A 48 25.51 12.51 6.91
C GLU A 48 24.38 12.73 5.88
N LEU A 49 23.43 11.80 5.78
CA LEU A 49 22.29 11.93 4.87
C LEU A 49 21.22 12.84 5.46
N ALA A 50 20.57 13.61 4.59
CA ALA A 50 19.42 14.42 5.00
C ALA A 50 18.33 13.57 5.69
N PRO A 51 17.66 14.07 6.73
CA PRO A 51 16.64 13.34 7.48
C PRO A 51 15.55 12.73 6.57
N GLN A 52 15.12 13.47 5.56
CA GLN A 52 14.11 13.04 4.58
C GLN A 52 14.59 11.84 3.75
N ALA A 53 15.87 11.80 3.38
CA ALA A 53 16.44 10.70 2.59
C ALA A 53 16.51 9.41 3.44
N ARG A 54 16.88 9.50 4.71
CA ARG A 54 16.89 8.37 5.65
C ARG A 54 15.49 7.80 5.85
N GLU A 55 14.52 8.68 6.06
CA GLU A 55 13.10 8.32 6.19
C GLU A 55 12.59 7.57 4.94
N LEU A 56 12.88 8.10 3.75
CA LEU A 56 12.50 7.47 2.48
C LEU A 56 13.15 6.10 2.29
N MET A 57 14.41 5.92 2.67
CA MET A 57 15.11 4.63 2.57
C MET A 57 14.43 3.56 3.43
N VAL A 58 14.14 3.88 4.70
CA VAL A 58 13.48 2.95 5.62
C VAL A 58 12.05 2.65 5.14
N THR A 59 11.31 3.66 4.75
CA THR A 59 9.94 3.51 4.26
C THR A 59 9.89 2.65 2.99
N LEU A 60 10.73 2.90 1.99
CA LEU A 60 10.78 2.10 0.76
C LEU A 60 11.19 0.65 1.00
N LEU A 61 11.92 0.37 2.07
CA LEU A 61 12.31 -0.99 2.44
C LEU A 61 11.15 -1.74 3.08
N PHE A 62 10.47 -1.13 4.05
CA PHE A 62 9.47 -1.81 4.90
C PHE A 62 8.04 -1.68 4.37
N TYR A 63 7.66 -0.53 3.81
CA TYR A 63 6.32 -0.28 3.28
C TYR A 63 5.84 -1.37 2.31
N PRO A 64 6.62 -1.78 1.29
CA PRO A 64 6.19 -2.83 0.36
C PRO A 64 5.92 -4.17 1.02
N LEU A 65 6.65 -4.50 2.09
CA LEU A 65 6.51 -5.77 2.79
C LEU A 65 5.17 -5.86 3.52
N TYR A 66 4.87 -4.89 4.38
CA TYR A 66 3.63 -4.96 5.14
C TYR A 66 2.40 -4.68 4.28
N SER A 67 2.49 -3.81 3.26
CA SER A 67 1.40 -3.59 2.31
C SER A 67 1.09 -4.84 1.51
N ALA A 68 2.09 -5.50 0.94
CA ALA A 68 1.90 -6.75 0.21
C ALA A 68 1.33 -7.86 1.11
N ALA A 69 1.87 -8.02 2.33
CA ALA A 69 1.38 -9.00 3.28
C ALA A 69 -0.08 -8.74 3.69
N LEU A 70 -0.44 -7.47 3.89
CA LEU A 70 -1.81 -7.06 4.22
C LEU A 70 -2.76 -7.32 3.06
N ILE A 71 -2.40 -6.96 1.82
CA ILE A 71 -3.22 -7.21 0.62
C ILE A 71 -3.46 -8.71 0.44
N LEU A 72 -2.42 -9.55 0.59
CA LEU A 72 -2.53 -11.00 0.50
C LEU A 72 -3.41 -11.58 1.62
N PHE A 73 -3.31 -11.05 2.82
CA PHE A 73 -4.16 -11.43 3.95
C PHE A 73 -5.63 -11.10 3.69
N LEU A 74 -5.91 -9.88 3.20
CA LEU A 74 -7.26 -9.43 2.86
C LEU A 74 -7.87 -10.29 1.75
N ASP A 75 -7.10 -10.62 0.71
CA ASP A 75 -7.54 -11.49 -0.37
C ASP A 75 -7.85 -12.90 0.12
N ALA A 76 -6.97 -13.49 0.93
CA ALA A 76 -7.17 -14.82 1.51
C ALA A 76 -8.45 -14.87 2.36
N ARG A 77 -8.69 -13.84 3.17
CA ARG A 77 -9.90 -13.75 4.00
C ARG A 77 -11.17 -13.54 3.19
N SER A 78 -11.12 -12.72 2.14
CA SER A 78 -12.28 -12.49 1.26
C SER A 78 -12.71 -13.77 0.54
N HIS A 79 -11.75 -14.65 0.23
CA HIS A 79 -11.99 -15.96 -0.37
C HIS A 79 -12.11 -17.10 0.64
N GLN A 80 -12.25 -16.80 1.94
CA GLN A 80 -12.37 -17.79 3.03
C GLN A 80 -11.23 -18.81 3.05
N ARG A 81 -10.03 -18.44 2.61
CA ARG A 81 -8.85 -19.28 2.64
C ARG A 81 -8.10 -19.09 3.96
N GLU A 82 -7.81 -20.19 4.63
CA GLU A 82 -6.91 -20.20 5.78
C GLU A 82 -5.47 -20.23 5.27
N VAL A 83 -4.77 -19.12 5.37
CA VAL A 83 -3.35 -18.99 4.98
C VAL A 83 -2.52 -18.77 6.23
N SER A 84 -1.46 -19.57 6.38
CA SER A 84 -0.50 -19.39 7.47
C SER A 84 0.26 -18.06 7.32
N THR A 85 0.54 -17.41 8.44
CA THR A 85 1.35 -16.16 8.49
C THR A 85 2.69 -16.32 7.76
N SER A 86 3.34 -17.48 7.91
CA SER A 86 4.59 -17.81 7.23
C SER A 86 4.46 -17.83 5.70
N GLN A 87 3.34 -18.33 5.17
CA GLN A 87 3.06 -18.33 3.73
C GLN A 87 2.82 -16.91 3.20
N LEU A 88 2.11 -16.08 3.95
CA LEU A 88 1.90 -14.66 3.60
C LEU A 88 3.22 -13.92 3.50
N TRP A 89 4.13 -14.12 4.46
CA TRP A 89 5.47 -13.53 4.44
C TRP A 89 6.31 -14.00 3.26
N SER A 90 6.32 -15.29 2.96
CA SER A 90 7.08 -15.83 1.83
C SER A 90 6.59 -15.28 0.48
N GLN A 91 5.27 -15.08 0.34
CA GLN A 91 4.68 -14.48 -0.85
C GLN A 91 4.97 -12.97 -0.91
N ALA A 92 4.84 -12.25 0.20
CA ALA A 92 5.17 -10.83 0.27
C ALA A 92 6.63 -10.56 -0.12
N LEU A 93 7.57 -11.38 0.38
CA LEU A 93 8.98 -11.28 0.00
C LEU A 93 9.24 -11.53 -1.49
N ARG A 94 8.49 -12.41 -2.13
CA ARG A 94 8.62 -12.64 -3.59
C ARG A 94 8.15 -11.44 -4.41
N VAL A 95 7.12 -10.77 -3.95
CA VAL A 95 6.55 -9.61 -4.63
C VAL A 95 7.30 -8.33 -4.28
N TRP A 96 8.03 -8.31 -3.14
CA TRP A 96 8.71 -7.14 -2.59
C TRP A 96 9.52 -6.32 -3.60
N PRO A 97 10.43 -6.89 -4.43
CA PRO A 97 11.24 -6.05 -5.32
C PRO A 97 10.41 -5.33 -6.38
N ARG A 98 9.37 -5.98 -6.89
CA ARG A 98 8.44 -5.37 -7.86
C ARG A 98 7.59 -4.30 -7.20
N PHE A 99 7.15 -4.56 -5.97
CA PHE A 99 6.36 -3.63 -5.18
C PHE A 99 7.19 -2.40 -4.78
N ALA A 100 8.46 -2.58 -4.38
CA ALA A 100 9.36 -1.49 -4.06
C ALA A 100 9.59 -0.56 -5.26
N VAL A 101 9.75 -1.12 -6.47
CA VAL A 101 9.84 -0.33 -7.71
C VAL A 101 8.53 0.43 -7.97
N LEU A 102 7.38 -0.20 -7.79
CA LEU A 102 6.08 0.46 -7.92
C LEU A 102 5.94 1.60 -6.93
N ALA A 103 6.23 1.35 -5.64
CA ALA A 103 6.14 2.35 -4.58
C ALA A 103 7.07 3.55 -4.85
N GLY A 104 8.31 3.28 -5.27
CA GLY A 104 9.27 4.32 -5.65
C GLY A 104 8.78 5.18 -6.83
N LEU A 105 8.29 4.55 -7.90
CA LEU A 105 7.74 5.25 -9.06
C LEU A 105 6.49 6.06 -8.69
N SER A 106 5.60 5.49 -7.89
CA SER A 106 4.39 6.18 -7.42
C SER A 106 4.74 7.40 -6.57
N THR A 107 5.69 7.25 -5.64
CA THR A 107 6.18 8.34 -4.80
C THR A 107 6.80 9.46 -5.63
N LEU A 108 7.65 9.12 -6.61
CA LEU A 108 8.24 10.11 -7.52
C LEU A 108 7.16 10.88 -8.30
N LEU A 109 6.17 10.18 -8.85
CA LEU A 109 5.07 10.82 -9.58
C LEU A 109 4.23 11.74 -8.69
N ILE A 110 3.96 11.32 -7.44
CA ILE A 110 3.22 12.13 -6.48
C ILE A 110 4.03 13.38 -6.10
N ILE A 111 5.33 13.24 -5.83
CA ILE A 111 6.22 14.37 -5.53
C ILE A 111 6.28 15.35 -6.70
N LEU A 112 6.49 14.85 -7.92
CA LEU A 112 6.51 15.68 -9.13
C LEU A 112 5.16 16.37 -9.38
N GLY A 113 4.06 15.66 -9.20
CA GLY A 113 2.72 16.23 -9.29
C GLY A 113 2.47 17.31 -8.23
N SER A 114 2.88 17.06 -7.00
CA SER A 114 2.71 17.99 -5.87
C SER A 114 3.64 19.20 -5.95
N SER A 115 4.81 19.07 -6.58
CA SER A 115 5.74 20.19 -6.78
C SER A 115 5.21 21.22 -7.77
N MET A 116 4.38 20.80 -8.72
CA MET A 116 3.71 21.74 -9.64
C MET A 116 2.51 22.44 -8.98
N LEU A 117 1.65 21.68 -8.31
CA LEU A 117 0.49 22.13 -7.54
C LEU A 117 -0.02 20.94 -6.72
N ILE A 118 -0.62 21.19 -5.56
CA ILE A 118 -1.17 20.13 -4.67
C ILE A 118 -2.23 19.29 -5.40
N LEU A 119 -3.07 19.91 -6.22
CA LEU A 119 -4.15 19.24 -6.96
C LEU A 119 -3.66 18.14 -7.93
N PRO A 120 -2.63 18.34 -8.78
CA PRO A 120 -2.12 17.25 -9.62
C PRO A 120 -1.53 16.09 -8.82
N GLY A 121 -0.83 16.35 -7.70
CA GLY A 121 -0.32 15.29 -6.83
C GLY A 121 -1.44 14.43 -6.25
N LEU A 122 -2.49 15.07 -5.74
CA LEU A 122 -3.68 14.38 -5.23
C LEU A 122 -4.40 13.58 -6.33
N TRP A 123 -4.49 14.15 -7.53
CA TRP A 123 -5.08 13.46 -8.69
C TRP A 123 -4.30 12.20 -9.06
N VAL A 124 -2.97 12.26 -9.10
CA VAL A 124 -2.10 11.09 -9.35
C VAL A 124 -2.26 10.05 -8.25
N MET A 125 -2.29 10.47 -6.98
CA MET A 125 -2.49 9.58 -5.84
C MET A 125 -3.79 8.79 -5.97
N LEU A 126 -4.91 9.45 -6.26
CA LEU A 126 -6.21 8.81 -6.46
C LEU A 126 -6.20 7.83 -7.65
N ARG A 127 -5.45 8.15 -8.71
CA ARG A 127 -5.31 7.28 -9.90
C ARG A 127 -4.48 6.03 -9.63
N LEU A 128 -3.56 6.08 -8.69
CA LEU A 128 -2.66 4.97 -8.36
C LEU A 128 -3.17 4.06 -7.24
N VAL A 129 -4.31 4.37 -6.62
CA VAL A 129 -4.90 3.61 -5.50
C VAL A 129 -4.95 2.10 -5.76
N PHE A 130 -5.28 1.68 -6.99
CA PHE A 130 -5.41 0.26 -7.34
C PHE A 130 -4.09 -0.38 -7.79
N ALA A 131 -3.01 0.39 -7.97
CA ALA A 131 -1.78 -0.13 -8.56
C ALA A 131 -1.11 -1.20 -7.68
N GLU A 132 -1.07 -0.98 -6.37
CA GLU A 132 -0.49 -1.92 -5.41
C GLU A 132 -1.27 -3.25 -5.38
N TYR A 133 -2.59 -3.17 -5.43
CA TYR A 133 -3.48 -4.32 -5.46
C TYR A 133 -3.30 -5.14 -6.75
N LEU A 134 -3.26 -4.46 -7.90
CA LEU A 134 -3.08 -5.07 -9.22
C LEU A 134 -1.70 -5.74 -9.36
N LEU A 135 -0.67 -5.16 -8.78
CA LEU A 135 0.67 -5.76 -8.77
C LEU A 135 0.69 -7.01 -7.89
N THR A 136 0.14 -6.93 -6.68
CA THR A 136 0.23 -8.00 -5.68
C THR A 136 -0.61 -9.22 -6.05
N LEU A 137 -1.86 -9.02 -6.46
CA LEU A 137 -2.80 -10.09 -6.79
C LEU A 137 -2.84 -10.40 -8.29
N GLY A 138 -2.73 -9.38 -9.14
CA GLY A 138 -2.75 -9.53 -10.59
C GLY A 138 -1.41 -9.99 -11.18
N GLY A 139 -0.32 -9.97 -10.39
CA GLY A 139 1.01 -10.36 -10.86
C GLY A 139 1.58 -9.46 -11.95
N LEU A 140 1.02 -8.27 -12.13
CA LEU A 140 1.41 -7.33 -13.18
C LEU A 140 2.80 -6.73 -12.89
N SER A 141 3.50 -6.31 -13.95
CA SER A 141 4.72 -5.51 -13.79
C SER A 141 4.37 -4.12 -13.22
N PRO A 142 5.28 -3.42 -12.54
CA PRO A 142 5.01 -2.13 -11.93
C PRO A 142 4.38 -1.10 -12.87
N LEU A 143 4.92 -0.95 -14.08
CA LEU A 143 4.40 -0.04 -15.10
C LEU A 143 3.03 -0.46 -15.64
N ALA A 144 2.80 -1.78 -15.81
CA ALA A 144 1.51 -2.30 -16.24
C ALA A 144 0.44 -2.09 -15.16
N ALA A 145 0.78 -2.32 -13.89
CA ALA A 145 -0.11 -2.07 -12.75
C ALA A 145 -0.50 -0.59 -12.64
N MET A 146 0.44 0.32 -12.82
CA MET A 146 0.15 1.76 -12.87
C MET A 146 -0.79 2.12 -14.02
N ARG A 147 -0.49 1.66 -15.23
CA ARG A 147 -1.34 1.94 -16.42
C ARG A 147 -2.75 1.40 -16.24
N GLU A 148 -2.89 0.19 -15.72
CA GLU A 148 -4.18 -0.43 -15.48
C GLU A 148 -4.95 0.27 -14.35
N SER A 149 -4.26 0.72 -13.30
CA SER A 149 -4.83 1.52 -12.22
C SER A 149 -5.40 2.84 -12.76
N PHE A 150 -4.66 3.52 -13.65
CA PHE A 150 -5.16 4.72 -14.34
C PHE A 150 -6.41 4.43 -15.18
N ARG A 151 -6.48 3.27 -15.83
CA ARG A 151 -7.63 2.85 -16.63
C ARG A 151 -8.85 2.58 -15.78
N LEU A 152 -8.69 1.82 -14.69
CA LEU A 152 -9.77 1.46 -13.78
C LEU A 152 -10.34 2.67 -13.04
N SER A 153 -9.49 3.58 -12.61
CA SER A 153 -9.94 4.78 -11.89
C SER A 153 -10.66 5.82 -12.77
N ASN A 154 -10.63 5.66 -14.11
CA ASN A 154 -11.25 6.62 -15.04
C ASN A 154 -12.79 6.67 -14.93
N GLY A 155 -13.44 5.54 -14.55
CA GLY A 155 -14.90 5.46 -14.39
C GLY A 155 -15.38 5.72 -12.96
N TYR A 156 -14.49 5.60 -11.96
CA TYR A 156 -14.85 5.60 -10.54
C TYR A 156 -14.11 6.66 -9.71
N PHE A 157 -13.53 7.66 -10.39
CA PHE A 157 -12.70 8.71 -9.76
C PHE A 157 -13.40 9.37 -8.56
N TRP A 158 -14.64 9.85 -8.73
CA TRP A 158 -15.40 10.51 -7.67
C TRP A 158 -15.75 9.58 -6.52
N LEU A 159 -15.94 8.29 -6.81
CA LEU A 159 -16.28 7.29 -5.79
C LEU A 159 -15.04 6.94 -4.95
N CYS A 160 -13.88 6.81 -5.57
CA CYS A 160 -12.59 6.63 -4.87
C CYS A 160 -12.26 7.87 -4.01
N ALA A 161 -12.45 9.07 -4.55
CA ALA A 161 -12.27 10.31 -3.81
C ALA A 161 -13.19 10.36 -2.59
N ALA A 162 -14.49 10.05 -2.73
CA ALA A 162 -15.45 10.03 -1.63
C ALA A 162 -15.06 9.00 -0.54
N CYS A 163 -14.56 7.81 -0.91
CA CYS A 163 -14.12 6.81 0.06
C CYS A 163 -12.84 7.19 0.81
N ILE A 164 -11.95 7.98 0.20
CA ILE A 164 -10.68 8.39 0.84
C ILE A 164 -10.89 9.60 1.76
N PHE A 165 -11.81 10.49 1.41
CA PHE A 165 -12.08 11.73 2.15
C PHE A 165 -13.29 11.66 3.09
N SER A 166 -13.94 10.51 3.22
CA SER A 166 -15.04 10.26 4.15
C SER A 166 -14.56 9.58 5.42
#